data_450c7b78dd90f1abc252d28633cbe3d1
#
_entry.id   450c7b78dd90f1abc252d28633cbe3d1
#
_cell.length_a   1.000
_cell.length_b   1.000
_cell.length_c   1.000
_cell.angle_alpha   90.00
_cell.angle_beta   90.00
_cell.angle_gamma   90.00
#
_symmetry.space_group_name_H-M   'P 1'
#
loop_
_entity.id
_entity.type
_entity.pdbx_description
1 polymer ?
#
loop_
_entity_poly.entity_id
_entity_poly.type
_entity_poly.pdbx_seq_one_letter_code
_entity_poly.pdbx_strand_id
1 'polypeptide(L)'
;MKKTLISFMLITGTYIFSACSGNSSSSNSATATANTDSSISADKKVAAMDTTNHGKATMDDNTKDFANKAATGGMAEVELGKLAEQKANSPQVKDFGKMMADDHTLINNNFKTIASKKSMELPTSITDDQRKDIDNLSKKSGKDFDKAYVNMMVEDHKKDISEFKDAEGKVADNDIKDFITSTLPTLQKHLNAIQAIKSKM
;
A
#
# COMPACT_ATOMS: atom_id res chain seq x y z
N MET A 1 -27.05 -44.42 -7.39
CA MET A 1 -25.98 -44.43 -8.40
C MET A 1 -26.42 -43.54 -9.56
N LYS A 2 -25.96 -42.30 -9.63
CA LYS A 2 -26.01 -41.45 -10.83
C LYS A 2 -24.73 -40.64 -10.87
N LYS A 3 -23.82 -41.03 -11.78
CA LYS A 3 -22.54 -40.35 -12.04
C LYS A 3 -22.82 -39.24 -13.04
N THR A 4 -22.59 -37.98 -12.62
CA THR A 4 -22.65 -36.82 -13.54
C THR A 4 -21.22 -36.46 -13.91
N LEU A 5 -20.86 -36.70 -15.15
CA LEU A 5 -19.59 -36.29 -15.78
C LEU A 5 -19.71 -34.79 -16.13
N ILE A 6 -18.86 -33.98 -15.55
CA ILE A 6 -18.69 -32.58 -15.94
C ILE A 6 -17.49 -32.50 -16.89
N SER A 7 -17.80 -32.13 -18.13
CA SER A 7 -16.86 -31.99 -19.25
C SER A 7 -16.02 -30.71 -19.05
N PHE A 8 -14.70 -30.87 -19.03
CA PHE A 8 -13.74 -29.75 -19.06
C PHE A 8 -13.60 -29.24 -20.49
N MET A 9 -14.00 -28.01 -20.72
CA MET A 9 -13.80 -27.31 -21.99
C MET A 9 -12.51 -26.47 -21.89
N LEU A 10 -11.45 -26.96 -22.53
CA LEU A 10 -10.20 -26.23 -22.74
C LEU A 10 -10.41 -25.15 -23.80
N ILE A 11 -10.26 -23.91 -23.42
CA ILE A 11 -10.16 -22.76 -24.36
C ILE A 11 -8.69 -22.36 -24.45
N THR A 12 -8.04 -22.74 -25.55
CA THR A 12 -6.70 -22.28 -25.93
C THR A 12 -6.83 -20.95 -26.66
N GLY A 13 -6.50 -19.87 -26.01
CA GLY A 13 -6.38 -18.54 -26.63
C GLY A 13 -4.94 -18.28 -27.08
N THR A 14 -4.70 -18.32 -28.37
CA THR A 14 -3.44 -17.90 -29.02
C THR A 14 -3.37 -16.38 -29.09
N TYR A 15 -2.41 -15.78 -28.39
CA TYR A 15 -2.07 -14.35 -28.56
C TYR A 15 -0.99 -14.21 -29.60
N ILE A 16 -1.31 -13.48 -30.67
CA ILE A 16 -0.39 -13.12 -31.76
C ILE A 16 0.29 -11.80 -31.36
N PHE A 17 1.62 -11.84 -31.19
CA PHE A 17 2.46 -10.65 -31.06
C PHE A 17 2.68 -10.05 -32.44
N SER A 18 2.24 -8.80 -32.67
CA SER A 18 2.61 -8.00 -33.83
C SER A 18 3.72 -7.01 -33.41
N ALA A 19 4.90 -7.24 -33.92
CA ALA A 19 6.03 -6.33 -33.80
C ALA A 19 5.98 -5.33 -34.97
N CYS A 20 5.94 -4.03 -34.68
CA CYS A 20 6.24 -2.98 -35.67
C CYS A 20 7.54 -2.30 -35.27
N SER A 21 8.56 -2.60 -36.09
CA SER A 21 9.83 -1.89 -36.19
C SER A 21 9.63 -0.67 -37.10
N GLY A 22 10.08 0.50 -36.66
CA GLY A 22 10.08 1.73 -37.44
C GLY A 22 11.29 2.58 -37.09
N ASN A 23 12.35 2.39 -37.84
CA ASN A 23 13.59 3.16 -37.84
C ASN A 23 13.42 4.40 -38.73
N SER A 24 13.82 5.59 -38.28
CA SER A 24 14.24 6.67 -39.17
C SER A 24 15.13 7.68 -38.46
N SER A 25 16.38 7.63 -38.84
CA SER A 25 17.40 8.65 -38.64
C SER A 25 17.13 9.89 -39.50
N SER A 26 17.40 11.09 -39.03
CA SER A 26 17.93 12.15 -39.86
C SER A 26 18.64 13.20 -39.03
N SER A 27 19.92 13.25 -39.26
CA SER A 27 20.88 14.30 -38.97
C SER A 27 20.59 15.54 -39.83
N ASN A 28 20.79 16.75 -39.29
CA ASN A 28 21.42 17.82 -40.08
C ASN A 28 22.11 18.85 -39.17
N SER A 29 23.39 18.99 -39.46
CA SER A 29 24.28 20.09 -39.07
C SER A 29 24.05 21.34 -39.95
N ALA A 30 24.31 22.51 -39.41
CA ALA A 30 25.08 23.62 -40.01
C ALA A 30 24.80 24.91 -39.19
N THR A 31 25.78 25.46 -38.56
CA THR A 31 26.83 26.39 -38.99
C THR A 31 26.51 27.83 -38.59
N ALA A 32 27.45 28.35 -37.84
CA ALA A 32 27.69 29.66 -37.28
C ALA A 32 27.38 30.85 -38.20
N THR A 33 27.07 31.99 -37.59
CA THR A 33 27.77 33.25 -37.88
C THR A 33 27.66 34.25 -36.71
N ALA A 34 28.77 34.85 -36.37
CA ALA A 34 28.91 35.95 -35.44
C ALA A 34 28.49 37.29 -36.10
N ASN A 35 28.05 38.24 -35.30
CA ASN A 35 28.60 39.59 -35.28
C ASN A 35 27.83 40.54 -34.30
N THR A 36 28.64 41.13 -33.44
CA THR A 36 28.94 42.53 -33.13
C THR A 36 27.90 43.35 -32.43
N ASP A 37 28.30 43.67 -31.17
CA ASP A 37 28.45 44.99 -30.55
C ASP A 37 27.31 46.00 -30.61
N SER A 38 26.83 46.37 -29.43
CA SER A 38 26.62 47.76 -28.98
C SER A 38 26.28 47.84 -27.51
N SER A 39 27.15 48.52 -26.80
CA SER A 39 27.03 49.04 -25.45
C SER A 39 25.81 49.92 -25.26
N ILE A 40 25.04 49.70 -24.21
CA ILE A 40 24.35 50.80 -23.46
C ILE A 40 24.24 50.37 -21.99
N SER A 41 24.91 51.17 -21.14
CA SER A 41 24.75 51.16 -19.69
C SER A 41 23.34 51.65 -19.31
N ALA A 42 22.68 50.89 -18.44
CA ALA A 42 21.67 51.45 -17.55
C ALA A 42 21.61 50.58 -16.29
N ASP A 43 22.05 51.15 -15.20
CA ASP A 43 21.84 50.67 -13.84
C ASP A 43 20.39 50.32 -13.59
N LYS A 44 20.14 49.05 -13.33
CA LYS A 44 18.92 48.63 -12.64
C LYS A 44 19.31 47.60 -11.59
N LYS A 45 19.39 48.07 -10.36
CA LYS A 45 19.50 47.32 -9.13
C LYS A 45 18.52 46.13 -9.18
N VAL A 46 18.98 45.00 -9.62
CA VAL A 46 18.23 43.75 -9.49
C VAL A 46 18.39 43.36 -8.03
N ALA A 47 17.32 43.49 -7.27
CA ALA A 47 17.21 42.92 -5.95
C ALA A 47 17.58 41.43 -6.07
N ALA A 48 18.55 41.03 -5.28
CA ALA A 48 18.87 39.61 -5.11
C ALA A 48 17.58 38.90 -4.78
N MET A 49 17.08 38.12 -5.72
CA MET A 49 16.05 37.16 -5.46
C MET A 49 16.71 36.13 -4.54
N ASP A 50 16.38 36.26 -3.26
CA ASP A 50 16.65 35.27 -2.23
C ASP A 50 16.22 33.92 -2.80
N THR A 51 17.19 33.10 -3.17
CA THR A 51 16.97 31.71 -3.45
C THR A 51 16.62 31.07 -2.12
N THR A 52 15.36 31.25 -1.73
CA THR A 52 14.79 30.57 -0.58
C THR A 52 15.09 29.09 -0.72
N ASN A 53 16.04 28.70 0.11
CA ASN A 53 16.21 27.38 0.65
C ASN A 53 14.92 26.56 0.49
N HIS A 54 14.87 25.67 -0.50
CA HIS A 54 13.93 24.57 -0.52
C HIS A 54 14.35 23.61 0.58
N GLY A 55 14.16 24.09 1.81
CA GLY A 55 14.24 23.22 2.98
C GLY A 55 13.34 22.03 2.70
N LYS A 56 13.91 20.85 2.72
CA LYS A 56 13.19 19.57 2.74
C LYS A 56 11.98 19.78 3.67
N ALA A 57 10.79 19.91 3.09
CA ALA A 57 9.57 20.14 3.86
C ALA A 57 9.50 19.02 4.89
N THR A 58 9.68 19.36 6.15
CA THR A 58 9.59 18.38 7.23
C THR A 58 8.14 17.94 7.28
N MET A 59 7.92 16.65 7.06
CA MET A 59 6.60 16.04 7.15
C MET A 59 6.01 16.32 8.54
N ASP A 60 4.75 16.73 8.59
CA ASP A 60 4.08 17.03 9.86
C ASP A 60 3.93 15.78 10.74
N ASP A 61 3.77 15.99 12.03
CA ASP A 61 3.80 14.91 13.01
C ASP A 61 2.58 13.99 12.89
N ASN A 62 1.41 14.48 12.45
CA ASN A 62 0.24 13.64 12.20
C ASN A 62 0.48 12.67 11.05
N THR A 63 1.12 13.16 9.98
CA THR A 63 1.51 12.31 8.84
C THR A 63 2.52 11.24 9.24
N LYS A 64 3.52 11.59 10.06
CA LYS A 64 4.51 10.62 10.56
C LYS A 64 3.88 9.58 11.48
N ASP A 65 3.02 9.99 12.41
CA ASP A 65 2.32 9.09 13.33
C ASP A 65 1.44 8.10 12.57
N PHE A 66 0.63 8.59 11.64
CA PHE A 66 -0.16 7.75 10.75
C PHE A 66 0.72 6.77 9.96
N ALA A 67 1.80 7.27 9.37
CA ALA A 67 2.70 6.45 8.54
C ALA A 67 3.32 5.30 9.33
N ASN A 68 3.75 5.56 10.56
CA ASN A 68 4.32 4.54 11.44
C ASN A 68 3.27 3.48 11.79
N LYS A 69 2.06 3.88 12.17
CA LYS A 69 0.97 2.97 12.52
C LYS A 69 0.52 2.14 11.33
N ALA A 70 0.29 2.77 10.18
CA ALA A 70 -0.14 2.07 8.97
C ALA A 70 0.91 1.06 8.48
N ALA A 71 2.21 1.40 8.55
CA ALA A 71 3.27 0.51 8.14
C ALA A 71 3.42 -0.70 9.08
N THR A 72 3.43 -0.48 10.41
CA THR A 72 3.56 -1.58 11.39
C THR A 72 2.29 -2.44 11.44
N GLY A 73 1.09 -1.84 11.39
CA GLY A 73 -0.19 -2.54 11.34
C GLY A 73 -0.28 -3.44 10.12
N GLY A 74 -0.06 -2.88 8.92
CA GLY A 74 -0.13 -3.65 7.69
C GLY A 74 0.88 -4.81 7.63
N MET A 75 2.09 -4.65 8.22
CA MET A 75 3.03 -5.77 8.34
C MET A 75 2.52 -6.86 9.29
N ALA A 76 1.95 -6.48 10.43
CA ALA A 76 1.36 -7.43 11.37
C ALA A 76 0.19 -8.22 10.74
N GLU A 77 -0.66 -7.54 9.96
CA GLU A 77 -1.80 -8.17 9.28
C GLU A 77 -1.37 -9.17 8.20
N VAL A 78 -0.26 -8.91 7.49
CA VAL A 78 0.34 -9.90 6.58
C VAL A 78 0.82 -11.14 7.35
N GLU A 79 1.50 -10.96 8.49
CA GLU A 79 1.96 -12.09 9.31
C GLU A 79 0.78 -12.88 9.91
N LEU A 80 -0.22 -12.19 10.43
CA LEU A 80 -1.45 -12.80 10.97
C LEU A 80 -2.24 -13.54 9.90
N GLY A 81 -2.33 -12.97 8.69
CA GLY A 81 -2.98 -13.60 7.55
C GLY A 81 -2.31 -14.93 7.17
N LYS A 82 -0.98 -14.93 7.04
CA LYS A 82 -0.18 -16.13 6.77
C LYS A 82 -0.32 -17.18 7.88
N LEU A 83 -0.32 -16.73 9.13
CA LEU A 83 -0.51 -17.63 10.27
C LEU A 83 -1.88 -18.30 10.23
N ALA A 84 -2.95 -17.57 9.89
CA ALA A 84 -4.29 -18.12 9.76
C ALA A 84 -4.42 -19.07 8.56
N GLU A 85 -3.84 -18.74 7.41
CA GLU A 85 -3.79 -19.65 6.26
C GLU A 85 -3.16 -20.99 6.61
N GLN A 86 -2.12 -21.00 7.43
CA GLN A 86 -1.41 -22.22 7.84
C GLN A 86 -2.11 -22.98 8.95
N LYS A 87 -2.63 -22.30 9.99
CA LYS A 87 -3.03 -22.91 11.26
C LYS A 87 -4.53 -23.02 11.47
N ALA A 88 -5.34 -22.20 10.79
CA ALA A 88 -6.78 -22.25 11.01
C ALA A 88 -7.37 -23.64 10.73
N ASN A 89 -8.37 -24.01 11.52
CA ASN A 89 -9.11 -25.25 11.33
C ASN A 89 -10.28 -25.06 10.33
N SER A 90 -10.91 -23.90 10.37
CA SER A 90 -12.01 -23.53 9.47
C SER A 90 -11.48 -23.13 8.09
N PRO A 91 -11.98 -23.75 6.99
CA PRO A 91 -11.64 -23.30 5.64
C PRO A 91 -11.91 -21.82 5.40
N GLN A 92 -13.03 -21.29 5.93
CA GLN A 92 -13.38 -19.87 5.78
C GLN A 92 -12.37 -18.95 6.46
N VAL A 93 -11.80 -19.35 7.61
CA VAL A 93 -10.75 -18.61 8.30
C VAL A 93 -9.44 -18.69 7.54
N LYS A 94 -9.10 -19.83 6.94
CA LYS A 94 -7.93 -19.97 6.05
C LYS A 94 -8.03 -19.05 4.83
N ASP A 95 -9.17 -19.08 4.15
CA ASP A 95 -9.40 -18.26 2.95
C ASP A 95 -9.36 -16.77 3.29
N PHE A 96 -9.92 -16.39 4.43
CA PHE A 96 -9.81 -15.02 4.93
C PHE A 96 -8.35 -14.65 5.25
N GLY A 97 -7.61 -15.53 5.91
CA GLY A 97 -6.18 -15.33 6.20
C GLY A 97 -5.36 -15.10 4.92
N LYS A 98 -5.60 -15.91 3.89
CA LYS A 98 -4.95 -15.74 2.59
C LYS A 98 -5.30 -14.37 1.98
N MET A 99 -6.58 -13.99 1.94
CA MET A 99 -7.02 -12.69 1.44
C MET A 99 -6.33 -11.54 2.19
N MET A 100 -6.25 -11.63 3.53
CA MET A 100 -5.55 -10.65 4.35
C MET A 100 -4.07 -10.51 3.97
N ALA A 101 -3.36 -11.63 3.84
CA ALA A 101 -1.95 -11.62 3.46
C ALA A 101 -1.73 -11.01 2.07
N ASP A 102 -2.57 -11.33 1.10
CA ASP A 102 -2.47 -10.85 -0.27
C ASP A 102 -2.81 -9.34 -0.35
N ASP A 103 -3.98 -8.93 0.16
CA ASP A 103 -4.46 -7.55 0.07
C ASP A 103 -3.53 -6.59 0.86
N HIS A 104 -3.10 -6.95 2.10
CA HIS A 104 -2.21 -6.11 2.89
C HIS A 104 -0.77 -6.08 2.35
N THR A 105 -0.31 -7.12 1.64
CA THR A 105 0.95 -7.05 0.91
C THR A 105 0.91 -5.99 -0.19
N LEU A 106 -0.20 -5.90 -0.94
CA LEU A 106 -0.39 -4.89 -1.99
C LEU A 106 -0.48 -3.48 -1.39
N ILE A 107 -1.26 -3.31 -0.32
CA ILE A 107 -1.40 -2.03 0.40
C ILE A 107 -0.04 -1.56 0.90
N ASN A 108 0.74 -2.42 1.55
CA ASN A 108 2.06 -2.10 2.09
C ASN A 108 3.06 -1.72 0.99
N ASN A 109 3.04 -2.40 -0.16
CA ASN A 109 3.91 -2.08 -1.29
C ASN A 109 3.56 -0.73 -1.91
N ASN A 110 2.26 -0.42 -2.04
CA ASN A 110 1.80 0.89 -2.48
C ASN A 110 2.27 1.98 -1.51
N PHE A 111 2.07 1.78 -0.22
CA PHE A 111 2.49 2.75 0.80
C PHE A 111 4.01 2.96 0.83
N LYS A 112 4.80 1.90 0.72
CA LYS A 112 6.27 2.00 0.57
C LYS A 112 6.67 2.83 -0.65
N THR A 113 5.96 2.68 -1.76
CA THR A 113 6.22 3.46 -2.98
C THR A 113 5.96 4.95 -2.76
N ILE A 114 4.87 5.29 -2.08
CA ILE A 114 4.53 6.69 -1.73
C ILE A 114 5.59 7.24 -0.77
N ALA A 115 5.93 6.51 0.28
CA ALA A 115 6.94 6.90 1.26
C ALA A 115 8.30 7.16 0.62
N SER A 116 8.73 6.28 -0.29
CA SER A 116 9.99 6.41 -1.02
C SER A 116 10.05 7.68 -1.86
N LYS A 117 8.98 8.02 -2.59
CA LYS A 117 8.90 9.27 -3.38
C LYS A 117 9.04 10.52 -2.52
N LYS A 118 8.63 10.42 -1.25
CA LYS A 118 8.67 11.52 -0.28
C LYS A 118 9.91 11.51 0.61
N SER A 119 10.84 10.59 0.40
CA SER A 119 11.98 10.35 1.30
C SER A 119 11.52 10.19 2.76
N MET A 120 10.35 9.57 2.96
CA MET A 120 9.81 9.22 4.26
C MET A 120 10.31 7.86 4.68
N GLU A 121 10.94 7.79 5.84
CA GLU A 121 11.36 6.52 6.44
C GLU A 121 10.16 5.85 7.11
N LEU A 122 9.94 4.58 6.78
CA LEU A 122 8.92 3.74 7.42
C LEU A 122 9.59 2.70 8.31
N PRO A 123 8.93 2.27 9.40
CA PRO A 123 9.34 1.10 10.14
C PRO A 123 9.53 -0.13 9.23
N THR A 124 10.56 -0.92 9.52
CA THR A 124 10.89 -2.15 8.77
C THR A 124 10.47 -3.43 9.49
N SER A 125 9.95 -3.29 10.71
CA SER A 125 9.47 -4.39 11.55
C SER A 125 8.20 -3.98 12.29
N ILE A 126 7.44 -4.96 12.69
CA ILE A 126 6.29 -4.79 13.60
C ILE A 126 6.78 -4.41 15.00
N THR A 127 5.88 -3.88 15.83
CA THR A 127 6.17 -3.55 17.23
C THR A 127 6.30 -4.81 18.10
N ASP A 128 6.92 -4.66 19.28
CA ASP A 128 7.05 -5.76 20.26
C ASP A 128 5.67 -6.26 20.75
N ASP A 129 4.70 -5.36 20.91
CA ASP A 129 3.35 -5.74 21.31
C ASP A 129 2.65 -6.55 20.20
N GLN A 130 2.76 -6.12 18.93
CA GLN A 130 2.23 -6.89 17.80
C GLN A 130 2.90 -8.27 17.69
N ARG A 131 4.22 -8.35 17.89
CA ARG A 131 4.95 -9.62 17.94
C ARG A 131 4.43 -10.53 19.03
N LYS A 132 4.24 -10.01 20.24
CA LYS A 132 3.69 -10.74 21.37
C LYS A 132 2.27 -11.26 21.11
N ASP A 133 1.43 -10.46 20.47
CA ASP A 133 0.06 -10.88 20.12
C ASP A 133 0.06 -12.01 19.07
N ILE A 134 0.90 -11.92 18.05
CA ILE A 134 1.11 -12.99 17.06
C ILE A 134 1.63 -14.26 17.74
N ASP A 135 2.62 -14.15 18.63
CA ASP A 135 3.18 -15.27 19.36
C ASP A 135 2.14 -15.94 20.25
N ASN A 136 1.30 -15.17 20.94
CA ASN A 136 0.22 -15.68 21.77
C ASN A 136 -0.86 -16.40 20.94
N LEU A 137 -1.20 -15.85 19.79
CA LEU A 137 -2.13 -16.48 18.84
C LEU A 137 -1.52 -17.77 18.28
N SER A 138 -0.24 -17.77 17.95
CA SER A 138 0.46 -18.92 17.37
C SER A 138 0.48 -20.16 18.27
N LYS A 139 0.37 -19.98 19.59
CA LYS A 139 0.29 -21.08 20.58
C LYS A 139 -1.06 -21.78 20.59
N LYS A 140 -2.09 -21.18 19.98
CA LYS A 140 -3.43 -21.77 19.89
C LYS A 140 -3.54 -22.72 18.69
N SER A 141 -4.55 -23.57 18.71
CA SER A 141 -4.84 -24.51 17.61
C SER A 141 -6.34 -24.80 17.50
N GLY A 142 -6.75 -25.38 16.37
CA GLY A 142 -8.12 -25.81 16.15
C GLY A 142 -9.13 -24.66 16.29
N LYS A 143 -10.27 -24.94 16.91
CA LYS A 143 -11.36 -23.97 17.11
C LYS A 143 -10.94 -22.78 18.00
N ASP A 144 -10.01 -22.99 18.94
CA ASP A 144 -9.54 -21.91 19.82
C ASP A 144 -8.67 -20.90 19.06
N PHE A 145 -7.89 -21.38 18.10
CA PHE A 145 -7.17 -20.52 17.17
C PHE A 145 -8.17 -19.71 16.32
N ASP A 146 -9.11 -20.38 15.66
CA ASP A 146 -10.08 -19.73 14.77
C ASP A 146 -10.85 -18.63 15.50
N LYS A 147 -11.36 -18.95 16.70
CA LYS A 147 -12.11 -17.97 17.52
C LYS A 147 -11.26 -16.76 17.93
N ALA A 148 -10.01 -17.03 18.34
CA ALA A 148 -9.10 -15.95 18.77
C ALA A 148 -8.73 -15.06 17.57
N TYR A 149 -8.37 -15.65 16.43
CA TYR A 149 -8.03 -14.93 15.21
C TYR A 149 -9.21 -14.07 14.71
N VAL A 150 -10.41 -14.66 14.61
CA VAL A 150 -11.60 -13.93 14.14
C VAL A 150 -11.94 -12.75 15.04
N ASN A 151 -11.84 -12.92 16.37
CA ASN A 151 -12.06 -11.82 17.30
C ASN A 151 -11.01 -10.72 17.16
N MET A 152 -9.73 -11.09 17.05
CA MET A 152 -8.63 -10.16 16.84
C MET A 152 -8.86 -9.35 15.55
N MET A 153 -9.12 -9.99 14.42
CA MET A 153 -9.34 -9.31 13.14
C MET A 153 -10.54 -8.38 13.15
N VAL A 154 -11.62 -8.71 13.88
CA VAL A 154 -12.76 -7.80 14.03
C VAL A 154 -12.37 -6.52 14.78
N GLU A 155 -11.61 -6.64 15.85
CA GLU A 155 -11.23 -5.47 16.66
C GLU A 155 -10.14 -4.65 15.96
N ASP A 156 -9.15 -5.30 15.34
CA ASP A 156 -8.08 -4.63 14.60
C ASP A 156 -8.67 -3.80 13.44
N HIS A 157 -9.53 -4.38 12.60
CA HIS A 157 -10.13 -3.63 11.49
C HIS A 157 -11.04 -2.49 11.92
N LYS A 158 -11.76 -2.62 13.04
CA LYS A 158 -12.51 -1.48 13.59
C LYS A 158 -11.60 -0.34 13.99
N LYS A 159 -10.50 -0.66 14.65
CA LYS A 159 -9.49 0.30 15.08
C LYS A 159 -8.83 0.97 13.88
N ASP A 160 -8.37 0.18 12.90
CA ASP A 160 -7.72 0.70 11.70
C ASP A 160 -8.63 1.62 10.89
N ILE A 161 -9.89 1.23 10.68
CA ILE A 161 -10.87 2.09 10.00
C ILE A 161 -11.06 3.41 10.76
N SER A 162 -11.08 3.38 12.09
CA SER A 162 -11.16 4.60 12.90
C SER A 162 -9.91 5.46 12.77
N GLU A 163 -8.72 4.86 12.86
CA GLU A 163 -7.43 5.56 12.73
C GLU A 163 -7.24 6.16 11.32
N PHE A 164 -7.63 5.43 10.27
CA PHE A 164 -7.57 5.94 8.89
C PHE A 164 -8.52 7.12 8.69
N LYS A 165 -9.76 7.05 9.18
CA LYS A 165 -10.72 8.16 9.12
C LYS A 165 -10.24 9.39 9.89
N ASP A 166 -9.68 9.17 11.07
CA ASP A 166 -9.13 10.25 11.88
C ASP A 166 -7.93 10.92 11.20
N ALA A 167 -7.08 10.13 10.54
CA ALA A 167 -5.93 10.63 9.81
C ALA A 167 -6.33 11.41 8.54
N GLU A 168 -7.40 11.01 7.84
CA GLU A 168 -7.90 11.69 6.64
C GLU A 168 -8.12 13.20 6.88
N GLY A 169 -8.62 13.56 8.06
CA GLY A 169 -8.86 14.95 8.45
C GLY A 169 -7.62 15.70 9.00
N LYS A 170 -6.55 15.00 9.37
CA LYS A 170 -5.40 15.57 10.09
C LYS A 170 -4.13 15.64 9.25
N VAL A 171 -3.96 14.69 8.33
CA VAL A 171 -2.79 14.61 7.45
C VAL A 171 -2.82 15.75 6.44
N ALA A 172 -1.68 16.44 6.26
CA ALA A 172 -1.60 17.54 5.29
C ALA A 172 -1.22 17.08 3.88
N ASP A 173 -0.49 15.99 3.76
CA ASP A 173 0.04 15.46 2.50
C ASP A 173 -1.04 14.78 1.63
N ASN A 174 -1.19 15.25 0.39
CA ASN A 174 -2.24 14.76 -0.50
C ASN A 174 -2.05 13.31 -0.94
N ASP A 175 -0.81 12.86 -1.20
CA ASP A 175 -0.60 11.47 -1.61
C ASP A 175 -0.92 10.49 -0.46
N ILE A 176 -0.69 10.92 0.78
CA ILE A 176 -1.08 10.16 1.96
C ILE A 176 -2.61 10.16 2.15
N LYS A 177 -3.28 11.29 1.91
CA LYS A 177 -4.76 11.35 1.89
C LYS A 177 -5.35 10.42 0.84
N ASP A 178 -4.80 10.42 -0.37
CA ASP A 178 -5.24 9.54 -1.46
C ASP A 178 -5.02 8.07 -1.09
N PHE A 179 -3.90 7.75 -0.45
CA PHE A 179 -3.65 6.40 0.08
C PHE A 179 -4.71 6.00 1.13
N ILE A 180 -5.00 6.88 2.09
CA ILE A 180 -6.02 6.66 3.11
C ILE A 180 -7.38 6.39 2.46
N THR A 181 -7.84 7.31 1.60
CA THR A 181 -9.15 7.24 0.94
C THR A 181 -9.29 6.00 0.08
N SER A 182 -8.22 5.61 -0.65
CA SER A 182 -8.24 4.41 -1.50
C SER A 182 -8.16 3.10 -0.71
N THR A 183 -7.61 3.10 0.51
CA THR A 183 -7.47 1.91 1.35
C THR A 183 -8.73 1.62 2.19
N LEU A 184 -9.42 2.64 2.66
CA LEU A 184 -10.62 2.51 3.53
C LEU A 184 -11.68 1.52 3.00
N PRO A 185 -12.04 1.50 1.70
CA PRO A 185 -12.98 0.51 1.16
C PRO A 185 -12.53 -0.94 1.35
N THR A 186 -11.21 -1.20 1.22
CA THR A 186 -10.65 -2.54 1.43
C THR A 186 -10.72 -2.95 2.90
N LEU A 187 -10.36 -2.07 3.82
CA LEU A 187 -10.49 -2.33 5.26
C LEU A 187 -11.96 -2.61 5.64
N GLN A 188 -12.91 -1.87 5.09
CA GLN A 188 -14.33 -2.10 5.33
C GLN A 188 -14.81 -3.43 4.76
N LYS A 189 -14.34 -3.83 3.58
CA LYS A 189 -14.59 -5.16 2.98
C LYS A 189 -14.09 -6.27 3.90
N HIS A 190 -12.88 -6.14 4.44
CA HIS A 190 -12.30 -7.10 5.37
C HIS A 190 -13.12 -7.21 6.66
N LEU A 191 -13.48 -6.08 7.26
CA LEU A 191 -14.34 -6.06 8.46
C LEU A 191 -15.67 -6.77 8.22
N ASN A 192 -16.34 -6.48 7.11
CA ASN A 192 -17.61 -7.13 6.77
C ASN A 192 -17.44 -8.66 6.59
N ALA A 193 -16.36 -9.08 5.92
CA ALA A 193 -16.07 -10.50 5.69
C ALA A 193 -15.82 -11.24 7.00
N ILE A 194 -14.98 -10.68 7.89
CA ILE A 194 -14.64 -11.34 9.15
C ILE A 194 -15.84 -11.36 10.13
N GLN A 195 -16.69 -10.33 10.12
CA GLN A 195 -17.95 -10.31 10.88
C GLN A 195 -18.92 -11.39 10.38
N ALA A 196 -19.00 -11.59 9.05
CA ALA A 196 -19.80 -12.66 8.48
C ALA A 196 -19.29 -14.07 8.85
N ILE A 197 -17.96 -14.25 8.98
CA ILE A 197 -17.38 -15.48 9.50
C ILE A 197 -17.72 -15.64 10.99
N LYS A 198 -17.53 -14.57 11.79
CA LYS A 198 -17.84 -14.56 13.23
C LYS A 198 -19.27 -14.97 13.54
N SER A 199 -20.23 -14.50 12.74
CA SER A 199 -21.66 -14.80 12.94
C SER A 199 -22.06 -16.26 12.71
N LYS A 200 -21.17 -17.05 12.10
CA LYS A 200 -21.39 -18.47 11.78
C LYS A 200 -20.61 -19.44 12.70
N MET A 201 -19.84 -18.89 13.65
CA MET A 201 -19.04 -19.65 14.62
C MET A 201 -19.82 -19.92 15.90
#